data_2747d1a26392ae2c137cc2ed8e32dc36
#
_entry.id   2747d1a26392ae2c137cc2ed8e32dc36
#
_cell.length_a   1.000
_cell.length_b   1.000
_cell.length_c   1.000
_cell.angle_alpha   90.00
_cell.angle_beta   90.00
_cell.angle_gamma   90.00
#
_symmetry.space_group_name_H-M   'P 1'
#
loop_
_entity.id
_entity.type
_entity.pdbx_description
1 polymer ?
#
loop_
_entity_poly.entity_id
_entity_poly.type
_entity_poly.pdbx_seq_one_letter_code
_entity_poly.pdbx_strand_id
1 'polypeptide(L)'
;VSRDSKSAGGAFEVLIVDDDPGDVLLIEEALAERRLHHRLHTAGDGVLALEFLRDSAQPRPDLILLDLNMPRMNGRELLGEVKADPALRAIPVVVLSTSAVTEDVTDSYGLRANAYVTKPVDFDDFVATVQHIDDFYLGVVRLPRSPGSHTA
;
A
#
# COMPACT_ATOMS: atom_id res chain seq x y z
N VAL A 1 3.97 20.45 -1.66
CA VAL A 1 3.90 20.14 -2.02
C VAL A 1 3.63 19.18 -2.53
N SER A 2 3.93 18.71 -2.86
CA SER A 2 3.42 17.97 -2.81
C SER A 2 2.92 16.96 -3.70
N ARG A 3 1.80 16.45 -3.50
CA ARG A 3 1.27 15.40 -4.34
C ARG A 3 0.90 15.85 -5.70
N ASP A 4 0.58 17.11 -5.82
CA ASP A 4 0.27 17.67 -7.12
C ASP A 4 1.46 17.60 -8.04
N SER A 5 2.66 17.76 -7.51
CA SER A 5 3.81 17.66 -8.37
C SER A 5 4.05 16.23 -8.85
N LYS A 6 3.59 15.23 -8.10
CA LYS A 6 3.65 13.86 -8.57
C LYS A 6 2.72 13.64 -9.74
N SER A 7 1.50 14.15 -9.66
CA SER A 7 0.59 14.01 -10.77
C SER A 7 1.08 14.75 -12.00
N ALA A 8 1.91 15.73 -11.83
CA ALA A 8 2.45 16.49 -12.93
C ALA A 8 3.76 15.93 -13.46
N GLY A 9 4.08 14.70 -13.17
CA GLY A 9 5.28 14.07 -13.69
C GLY A 9 6.12 13.35 -12.68
N GLY A 10 5.82 13.50 -11.40
CA GLY A 10 6.54 12.78 -10.38
C GLY A 10 6.01 11.36 -10.24
N ALA A 11 6.70 10.57 -9.45
CA ALA A 11 6.35 9.17 -9.24
C ALA A 11 5.39 9.04 -8.08
N PHE A 12 4.53 8.01 -8.14
CA PHE A 12 3.76 7.59 -6.98
C PHE A 12 4.64 6.71 -6.11
N GLU A 13 4.66 6.98 -4.82
CA GLU A 13 5.48 6.22 -3.87
C GLU A 13 4.64 5.10 -3.30
N VAL A 14 5.07 3.86 -3.46
CA VAL A 14 4.36 2.69 -2.95
C VAL A 14 5.29 1.92 -2.02
N LEU A 15 4.83 1.68 -0.80
CA LEU A 15 5.57 0.85 0.16
C LEU A 15 4.94 -0.54 0.17
N ILE A 16 5.74 -1.54 -0.15
CA ILE A 16 5.31 -2.95 -0.14
C ILE A 16 5.89 -3.58 1.11
N VAL A 17 5.02 -4.03 2.01
CA VAL A 17 5.42 -4.66 3.27
C VAL A 17 5.05 -6.12 3.19
N ASP A 18 6.02 -6.97 2.88
CA ASP A 18 5.80 -8.39 2.62
C ASP A 18 7.15 -9.11 2.76
N ASP A 19 7.16 -10.24 3.46
CA ASP A 19 8.39 -10.99 3.66
C ASP A 19 8.64 -12.04 2.58
N ASP A 20 7.72 -12.20 1.65
CA ASP A 20 7.84 -13.18 0.57
C ASP A 20 8.42 -12.51 -0.67
N PRO A 21 9.69 -12.79 -1.03
CA PRO A 21 10.28 -12.12 -2.20
C PRO A 21 9.57 -12.46 -3.52
N GLY A 22 8.92 -13.61 -3.60
CA GLY A 22 8.15 -13.94 -4.80
C GLY A 22 6.96 -13.04 -4.98
N ASP A 23 6.22 -12.78 -3.89
CA ASP A 23 5.08 -11.88 -3.94
C ASP A 23 5.52 -10.45 -4.23
N VAL A 24 6.62 -10.02 -3.62
CA VAL A 24 7.15 -8.69 -3.88
C VAL A 24 7.48 -8.52 -5.36
N LEU A 25 8.11 -9.52 -5.96
CA LEU A 25 8.47 -9.48 -7.37
C LEU A 25 7.23 -9.38 -8.25
N LEU A 26 6.18 -10.14 -7.93
CA LEU A 26 4.93 -10.09 -8.69
C LEU A 26 4.28 -8.72 -8.61
N ILE A 27 4.30 -8.11 -7.44
CA ILE A 27 3.75 -6.77 -7.26
C ILE A 27 4.55 -5.76 -8.09
N GLU A 28 5.88 -5.87 -8.04
CA GLU A 28 6.74 -4.97 -8.80
C GLU A 28 6.47 -5.10 -10.29
N GLU A 29 6.33 -6.33 -10.78
CA GLU A 29 6.06 -6.55 -12.20
C GLU A 29 4.69 -6.03 -12.60
N ALA A 30 3.69 -6.25 -11.74
CA ALA A 30 2.35 -5.77 -12.03
C ALA A 30 2.30 -4.25 -12.17
N LEU A 31 3.01 -3.55 -11.29
CA LEU A 31 3.02 -2.08 -11.32
C LEU A 31 3.91 -1.55 -12.45
N ALA A 32 4.95 -2.29 -12.82
CA ALA A 32 5.81 -1.86 -13.91
C ALA A 32 5.09 -1.83 -15.26
N GLU A 33 4.02 -2.60 -15.40
CA GLU A 33 3.23 -2.62 -16.64
C GLU A 33 2.26 -1.47 -16.73
N ARG A 34 2.15 -0.65 -15.67
CA ARG A 34 1.15 0.42 -15.65
C ARG A 34 1.69 1.68 -16.32
N ARG A 35 0.77 2.52 -16.75
CA ARG A 35 1.11 3.80 -17.35
C ARG A 35 1.63 4.79 -16.33
N LEU A 36 1.14 4.71 -15.10
CA LEU A 36 1.58 5.60 -14.04
C LEU A 36 2.98 5.22 -13.62
N HIS A 37 3.75 6.23 -13.30
CA HIS A 37 5.11 6.02 -12.87
C HIS A 37 5.12 5.74 -11.37
N HIS A 38 5.72 4.64 -10.96
CA HIS A 38 5.77 4.23 -9.57
C HIS A 38 7.21 4.16 -9.08
N ARG A 39 7.41 4.56 -7.83
CA ARG A 39 8.67 4.32 -7.16
C ARG A 39 8.37 3.39 -6.01
N LEU A 40 8.99 2.22 -6.00
CA LEU A 40 8.66 1.14 -5.08
C LEU A 40 9.69 1.02 -3.98
N HIS A 41 9.20 0.86 -2.75
CA HIS A 41 10.02 0.64 -1.58
C HIS A 41 9.52 -0.62 -0.92
N THR A 42 10.41 -1.43 -0.35
CA THR A 42 10.04 -2.70 0.24
C THR A 42 10.50 -2.79 1.67
N ALA A 43 9.75 -3.46 2.49
CA ALA A 43 10.12 -3.77 3.87
C ALA A 43 9.67 -5.19 4.16
N GLY A 44 10.57 -6.00 4.73
CA GLY A 44 10.29 -7.41 4.97
C GLY A 44 9.53 -7.69 6.26
N ASP A 45 9.33 -6.68 7.10
CA ASP A 45 8.53 -6.83 8.32
C ASP A 45 8.08 -5.46 8.81
N GLY A 46 7.27 -5.47 9.87
CA GLY A 46 6.69 -4.25 10.39
C GLY A 46 7.69 -3.31 11.03
N VAL A 47 8.77 -3.85 11.60
CA VAL A 47 9.80 -3.00 12.20
C VAL A 47 10.49 -2.17 11.13
N LEU A 48 10.89 -2.82 10.04
CA LEU A 48 11.53 -2.13 8.93
C LEU A 48 10.58 -1.13 8.28
N ALA A 49 9.30 -1.49 8.17
CA ALA A 49 8.31 -0.59 7.60
C ALA A 49 8.14 0.66 8.45
N LEU A 50 8.05 0.52 9.76
CA LEU A 50 7.93 1.69 10.63
C LEU A 50 9.17 2.57 10.59
N GLU A 51 10.34 1.96 10.52
CA GLU A 51 11.57 2.73 10.39
C GLU A 51 11.53 3.58 9.13
N PHE A 52 11.09 2.98 8.03
CA PHE A 52 10.98 3.71 6.77
C PHE A 52 9.95 4.85 6.89
N LEU A 53 8.80 4.55 7.46
CA LEU A 53 7.71 5.53 7.55
C LEU A 53 8.06 6.71 8.45
N ARG A 54 8.87 6.48 9.47
CA ARG A 54 9.23 7.51 10.44
C ARG A 54 10.54 8.21 10.11
N ASP A 55 11.19 7.82 9.04
CA ASP A 55 12.44 8.43 8.61
C ASP A 55 12.12 9.63 7.71
N SER A 56 12.39 10.83 8.21
CA SER A 56 12.06 12.04 7.48
C SER A 56 12.87 12.20 6.19
N ALA A 57 13.95 11.43 6.03
CA ALA A 57 14.72 11.45 4.80
C ALA A 57 14.09 10.60 3.70
N GLN A 58 13.08 9.78 4.03
CA GLN A 58 12.43 8.93 3.06
C GLN A 58 11.11 9.57 2.59
N PRO A 59 10.70 9.29 1.37
CA PRO A 59 9.45 9.85 0.86
C PRO A 59 8.25 9.23 1.58
N ARG A 60 7.21 10.03 1.73
CA ARG A 60 5.96 9.55 2.31
C ARG A 60 5.23 8.71 1.25
N PRO A 61 4.84 7.48 1.56
CA PRO A 61 4.12 6.66 0.59
C PRO A 61 2.74 7.24 0.25
N ASP A 62 2.34 7.02 -0.98
CA ASP A 62 0.97 7.30 -1.43
C ASP A 62 0.07 6.10 -1.20
N LEU A 63 0.65 4.93 -1.01
CA LEU A 63 -0.08 3.69 -0.79
C LEU A 63 0.81 2.69 -0.10
N ILE A 64 0.26 1.94 0.86
CA ILE A 64 0.95 0.83 1.51
C ILE A 64 0.21 -0.46 1.15
N LEU A 65 0.93 -1.42 0.57
CA LEU A 65 0.43 -2.77 0.35
C LEU A 65 1.01 -3.64 1.46
N LEU A 66 0.17 -4.23 2.27
CA LEU A 66 0.58 -4.83 3.53
C LEU A 66 0.17 -6.28 3.66
N ASP A 67 1.15 -7.17 3.86
CA ASP A 67 0.89 -8.55 4.25
C ASP A 67 0.78 -8.60 5.77
N LEU A 68 -0.21 -9.30 6.30
CA LEU A 68 -0.40 -9.38 7.73
C LEU A 68 0.48 -10.43 8.43
N ASN A 69 0.93 -11.43 7.70
CA ASN A 69 1.68 -12.53 8.29
C ASN A 69 3.18 -12.41 8.01
N MET A 70 3.88 -11.77 8.92
CA MET A 70 5.32 -11.53 8.77
C MET A 70 6.02 -11.76 10.11
N PRO A 71 7.34 -12.03 10.09
CA PRO A 71 8.11 -12.15 11.32
C PRO A 71 8.32 -10.80 12.00
N ARG A 72 8.81 -10.83 13.21
CA ARG A 72 9.06 -9.68 14.08
C ARG A 72 7.76 -8.95 14.32
N MET A 73 7.60 -7.75 13.78
CA MET A 73 6.32 -7.04 13.88
C MET A 73 5.44 -7.47 12.71
N ASN A 74 4.32 -8.14 13.00
CA ASN A 74 3.43 -8.58 11.94
C ASN A 74 2.58 -7.43 11.42
N GLY A 75 1.83 -7.70 10.36
CA GLY A 75 1.06 -6.65 9.69
C GLY A 75 -0.03 -6.02 10.55
N ARG A 76 -0.62 -6.81 11.47
CA ARG A 76 -1.66 -6.26 12.36
C ARG A 76 -1.06 -5.22 13.28
N GLU A 77 0.11 -5.52 13.84
CA GLU A 77 0.80 -4.59 14.72
C GLU A 77 1.19 -3.33 13.97
N LEU A 78 1.72 -3.50 12.76
CA LEU A 78 2.08 -2.35 11.93
C LEU A 78 0.86 -1.50 11.60
N LEU A 79 -0.24 -2.13 11.23
CA LEU A 79 -1.47 -1.41 10.89
C LEU A 79 -1.94 -0.59 12.09
N GLY A 80 -1.89 -1.18 13.28
CA GLY A 80 -2.26 -0.47 14.51
C GLY A 80 -1.39 0.75 14.73
N GLU A 81 -0.07 0.61 14.55
CA GLU A 81 0.86 1.72 14.74
C GLU A 81 0.62 2.83 13.73
N VAL A 82 0.40 2.47 12.47
CA VAL A 82 0.16 3.45 11.42
C VAL A 82 -1.14 4.21 11.68
N LYS A 83 -2.19 3.51 12.05
CA LYS A 83 -3.49 4.17 12.24
C LYS A 83 -3.56 4.97 13.54
N ALA A 84 -2.71 4.65 14.50
CA ALA A 84 -2.63 5.42 15.74
C ALA A 84 -1.76 6.67 15.61
N ASP A 85 -0.93 6.75 14.58
CA ASP A 85 0.01 7.85 14.40
C ASP A 85 -0.61 8.95 13.55
N PRO A 86 -0.83 10.15 14.11
CA PRO A 86 -1.45 11.24 13.34
C PRO A 86 -0.71 11.60 12.05
N ALA A 87 0.60 11.36 12.00
CA ALA A 87 1.39 11.67 10.82
C ALA A 87 1.24 10.62 9.73
N LEU A 88 0.80 9.40 10.07
CA LEU A 88 0.78 8.28 9.14
C LEU A 88 -0.62 7.79 8.80
N ARG A 89 -1.60 8.04 9.66
CA ARG A 89 -2.89 7.38 9.54
C ARG A 89 -3.67 7.73 8.27
N ALA A 90 -3.32 8.82 7.61
CA ALA A 90 -3.99 9.20 6.37
C ALA A 90 -3.47 8.46 5.15
N ILE A 91 -2.36 7.75 5.27
CA ILE A 91 -1.83 6.97 4.15
C ILE A 91 -2.75 5.77 3.91
N PRO A 92 -3.24 5.57 2.69
CA PRO A 92 -4.07 4.39 2.39
C PRO A 92 -3.29 3.10 2.60
N VAL A 93 -3.90 2.16 3.30
CA VAL A 93 -3.31 0.84 3.53
C VAL A 93 -4.26 -0.21 2.97
N VAL A 94 -3.76 -1.02 2.05
CA VAL A 94 -4.49 -2.16 1.52
C VAL A 94 -3.83 -3.42 2.03
N VAL A 95 -4.58 -4.23 2.77
CA VAL A 95 -4.09 -5.49 3.29
C VAL A 95 -4.25 -6.54 2.19
N LEU A 96 -3.17 -7.24 1.89
CA LEU A 96 -3.14 -8.25 0.85
C LEU A 96 -2.60 -9.53 1.50
N SER A 97 -3.47 -10.47 1.77
CA SER A 97 -3.13 -11.63 2.61
C SER A 97 -3.72 -12.91 2.05
N THR A 98 -3.03 -14.03 2.31
CA THR A 98 -3.50 -15.34 1.87
C THR A 98 -4.65 -15.88 2.72
N SER A 99 -4.91 -15.28 3.88
CA SER A 99 -5.91 -15.81 4.82
C SER A 99 -7.24 -15.08 4.69
N ALA A 100 -8.29 -15.83 4.38
CA ALA A 100 -9.63 -15.27 4.28
C ALA A 100 -10.18 -14.88 5.65
N VAL A 101 -9.67 -15.45 6.73
CA VAL A 101 -10.11 -15.11 8.09
C VAL A 101 -9.42 -13.87 8.63
N THR A 102 -8.44 -13.36 7.91
CA THR A 102 -7.68 -12.20 8.35
C THR A 102 -8.55 -10.98 8.56
N GLU A 103 -9.52 -10.80 7.69
CA GLU A 103 -10.42 -9.66 7.77
C GLU A 103 -11.18 -9.65 9.10
N ASP A 104 -11.76 -10.79 9.45
CA ASP A 104 -12.50 -10.91 10.70
C ASP A 104 -11.61 -10.68 11.91
N VAL A 105 -10.38 -11.18 11.87
CA VAL A 105 -9.44 -11.00 12.95
C VAL A 105 -9.10 -9.53 13.13
N THR A 106 -8.80 -8.83 12.04
CA THR A 106 -8.46 -7.40 12.13
C THR A 106 -9.65 -6.59 12.61
N ASP A 107 -10.85 -6.93 12.18
CA ASP A 107 -12.04 -6.24 12.63
C ASP A 107 -12.26 -6.40 14.12
N SER A 108 -12.00 -7.61 14.64
CA SER A 108 -12.22 -7.86 16.05
C SER A 108 -11.23 -7.11 16.94
N TYR A 109 -10.09 -6.71 16.40
CA TYR A 109 -9.12 -5.89 17.13
C TYR A 109 -9.32 -4.40 16.89
N GLY A 110 -10.33 -4.03 16.14
CA GLY A 110 -10.58 -2.61 15.85
C GLY A 110 -9.57 -1.98 14.93
N LEU A 111 -8.82 -2.77 14.20
CA LEU A 111 -7.86 -2.25 13.24
C LEU A 111 -8.56 -1.86 11.95
N ARG A 112 -8.04 -0.87 11.27
CA ARG A 112 -8.70 -0.34 10.08
C ARG A 112 -7.73 -0.20 8.94
N ALA A 113 -7.92 -1.00 7.91
CA ALA A 113 -7.28 -0.78 6.63
C ALA A 113 -8.29 -0.14 5.70
N ASN A 114 -7.81 0.42 4.62
CA ASN A 114 -8.70 0.97 3.60
C ASN A 114 -9.37 -0.14 2.80
N ALA A 115 -8.71 -1.28 2.67
CA ALA A 115 -9.29 -2.46 2.04
C ALA A 115 -8.56 -3.71 2.51
N TYR A 116 -9.25 -4.83 2.46
CA TYR A 116 -8.71 -6.15 2.76
C TYR A 116 -8.93 -7.00 1.51
N VAL A 117 -7.84 -7.51 0.95
CA VAL A 117 -7.89 -8.28 -0.29
C VAL A 117 -7.18 -9.61 -0.07
N THR A 118 -7.86 -10.71 -0.42
CA THR A 118 -7.24 -12.04 -0.35
C THR A 118 -6.31 -12.20 -1.54
N LYS A 119 -5.07 -12.63 -1.28
CA LYS A 119 -4.11 -12.89 -2.35
C LYS A 119 -4.63 -14.03 -3.21
N PRO A 120 -4.82 -13.83 -4.51
CA PRO A 120 -5.20 -14.93 -5.38
C PRO A 120 -4.06 -15.94 -5.51
N VAL A 121 -4.43 -17.20 -5.71
CA VAL A 121 -3.44 -18.26 -5.92
C VAL A 121 -2.89 -18.19 -7.35
N ASP A 122 -3.74 -17.84 -8.29
CA ASP A 122 -3.37 -17.77 -9.68
C ASP A 122 -2.51 -16.53 -9.96
N PHE A 123 -1.43 -16.73 -10.70
CA PHE A 123 -0.48 -15.66 -11.02
C PHE A 123 -1.16 -14.48 -11.72
N ASP A 124 -1.94 -14.78 -12.78
CA ASP A 124 -2.57 -13.70 -13.55
C ASP A 124 -3.60 -12.95 -12.73
N ASP A 125 -4.34 -13.66 -11.88
CA ASP A 125 -5.31 -13.02 -11.01
C ASP A 125 -4.63 -12.13 -9.97
N PHE A 126 -3.47 -12.55 -9.47
CA PHE A 126 -2.72 -11.75 -8.52
C PHE A 126 -2.26 -10.45 -9.17
N VAL A 127 -1.69 -10.55 -10.37
CA VAL A 127 -1.26 -9.37 -11.11
C VAL A 127 -2.44 -8.43 -11.36
N ALA A 128 -3.57 -8.98 -11.81
CA ALA A 128 -4.76 -8.17 -12.07
C ALA A 128 -5.27 -7.49 -10.80
N THR A 129 -5.22 -8.19 -9.67
CA THR A 129 -5.65 -7.64 -8.40
C THR A 129 -4.80 -6.44 -8.01
N VAL A 130 -3.49 -6.56 -8.13
CA VAL A 130 -2.59 -5.45 -7.81
C VAL A 130 -2.86 -4.27 -8.72
N GLN A 131 -3.10 -4.51 -10.00
CA GLN A 131 -3.38 -3.44 -10.95
C GLN A 131 -4.70 -2.74 -10.65
N HIS A 132 -5.71 -3.48 -10.19
CA HIS A 132 -6.98 -2.88 -9.78
C HIS A 132 -6.81 -2.00 -8.55
N ILE A 133 -5.99 -2.43 -7.61
CA ILE A 133 -5.67 -1.63 -6.42
C ILE A 133 -5.00 -0.33 -6.84
N ASP A 134 -4.05 -0.43 -7.75
CA ASP A 134 -3.34 0.73 -8.27
C ASP A 134 -4.31 1.71 -8.93
N ASP A 135 -5.19 1.20 -9.80
CA ASP A 135 -6.16 2.05 -10.48
C ASP A 135 -7.06 2.76 -9.48
N PHE A 136 -7.53 2.05 -8.48
CA PHE A 136 -8.46 2.64 -7.53
C PHE A 136 -7.80 3.70 -6.66
N TYR A 137 -6.62 3.42 -6.12
CA TYR A 137 -6.01 4.30 -5.12
C TYR A 137 -5.12 5.38 -5.72
N LEU A 138 -4.49 5.13 -6.84
CA LEU A 138 -3.54 6.07 -7.42
C LEU A 138 -4.01 6.66 -8.74
N GLY A 139 -4.84 5.91 -9.47
CA GLY A 139 -5.35 6.37 -10.75
C GLY A 139 -6.69 7.05 -10.63
N VAL A 140 -7.70 6.28 -10.21
CA VAL A 140 -9.08 6.75 -10.22
C VAL A 140 -9.38 7.71 -9.08
N VAL A 141 -8.98 7.33 -7.86
CA VAL A 141 -9.35 8.10 -6.68
C VAL A 141 -8.70 9.47 -6.66
N ARG A 142 -7.49 9.58 -7.15
CA ARG A 142 -6.78 10.85 -7.07
C ARG A 142 -7.20 11.87 -8.11
N LEU A 143 -7.66 11.40 -9.27
CA LEU A 143 -8.04 12.32 -10.33
C LEU A 143 -9.13 13.31 -9.93
N PRO A 144 -10.19 12.88 -9.26
CA PRO A 144 -11.24 13.83 -8.88
C PRO A 144 -10.80 14.90 -7.89
N ARG A 145 -9.67 14.73 -7.27
CA ARG A 145 -9.20 15.65 -6.26
C ARG A 145 -8.35 16.76 -6.80
N SER A 146 -7.98 16.57 -8.03
CA SER A 146 -7.28 17.66 -8.64
C SER A 146 -8.27 18.68 -8.97
N PRO A 147 -8.57 19.52 -8.47
CA PRO A 147 -9.60 20.31 -8.81
C PRO A 147 -9.41 21.50 -9.20
N GLY A 148 -9.63 21.31 -9.12
CA GLY A 148 -9.65 21.98 -9.33
C GLY A 148 -9.18 21.88 -9.97
N SER A 149 -8.91 21.37 -10.04
CA SER A 149 -8.55 21.10 -10.63
C SER A 149 -9.19 20.36 -11.06
N HIS A 150 -10.00 20.14 -10.87
CA HIS A 150 -10.71 19.68 -11.07
C HIS A 150 -11.35 19.96 -11.29
N THR A 151 -11.27 20.07 -11.33
CA THR A 151 -11.71 20.33 -11.33
C THR A 151 -11.91 20.58 -11.22
N ALA A 152 -11.97 20.82 -11.16
CA ALA A 152 -12.13 21.20 -10.93
C ALA A 152 -12.22 21.38 -10.83
#